data_fbc03d4b4014c65adeb23e97471a29c7
#
_entry.id   fbc03d4b4014c65adeb23e97471a29c7
#
_cell.length_a   1.000
_cell.length_b   1.000
_cell.length_c   1.000
_cell.angle_alpha   90.00
_cell.angle_beta   90.00
_cell.angle_gamma   90.00
#
_symmetry.space_group_name_H-M   'P 1'
#
loop_
_entity.id
_entity.type
_entity.pdbx_description
1 polymer ?
#
loop_
_entity_poly.entity_id
_entity_poly.type
_entity_poly.pdbx_seq_one_letter_code
_entity_poly.pdbx_strand_id
1 'polypeptide(L)'
;MISCKFGDKALDSFYMKTKAVLCLAFLILLIFHLSLPVCFALTDEEIQKFQSLLMNKPVGEKIAFWAERFVGVPYDKDPLGEYVTRATIVADERVDCMYLTFRAVELALSRTPEEAIQIALERRFHSKGILKDGKVVNYEDRFEYGEDMIFSGRWGREITSEAGKTMRIKGSRGKAFVDILPSDRLLKGMEKMRDGDILFFIKKPETRLKEEIVGHIGIVKMEQGPYLIHASGTKGKGGEVKKVLLKEYLLKMPFIGAQITRFD
;
A
#
# COMPACT_ATOMS: atom_id res chain seq x y z
N MET A 1 -54.15 -58.44 -27.49
CA MET A 1 -53.74 -57.03 -27.60
C MET A 1 -52.81 -56.68 -26.43
N ILE A 2 -51.51 -56.79 -26.62
CA ILE A 2 -50.50 -56.50 -25.58
C ILE A 2 -49.92 -55.15 -25.95
N SER A 3 -50.25 -54.10 -25.16
CA SER A 3 -49.79 -52.75 -25.37
C SER A 3 -48.36 -52.58 -24.79
N CYS A 4 -47.41 -52.19 -25.64
CA CYS A 4 -46.04 -51.93 -25.31
C CYS A 4 -45.94 -50.55 -24.61
N LYS A 5 -45.84 -50.51 -23.28
CA LYS A 5 -45.55 -49.31 -22.48
C LYS A 5 -44.11 -49.35 -21.94
N PHE A 6 -43.12 -49.41 -22.79
CA PHE A 6 -41.70 -49.41 -22.35
C PHE A 6 -40.85 -48.28 -22.89
N GLY A 7 -41.42 -47.29 -23.64
CA GLY A 7 -40.66 -46.22 -24.30
C GLY A 7 -40.41 -44.95 -23.46
N ASP A 8 -41.36 -44.56 -22.62
CA ASP A 8 -41.33 -43.17 -22.03
C ASP A 8 -40.37 -42.98 -20.88
N LYS A 9 -40.16 -43.98 -20.01
CA LYS A 9 -39.27 -43.83 -18.85
C LYS A 9 -37.77 -43.72 -19.21
N ALA A 10 -37.35 -44.33 -20.33
CA ALA A 10 -35.95 -44.26 -20.77
C ALA A 10 -35.62 -42.90 -21.40
N LEU A 11 -36.58 -42.31 -22.13
CA LEU A 11 -36.42 -40.97 -22.73
C LEU A 11 -36.37 -39.87 -21.64
N ASP A 12 -37.23 -39.94 -20.61
CA ASP A 12 -37.24 -38.98 -19.51
C ASP A 12 -35.96 -39.04 -18.69
N SER A 13 -35.43 -40.26 -18.44
CA SER A 13 -34.15 -40.42 -17.73
C SER A 13 -32.97 -39.86 -18.51
N PHE A 14 -32.96 -40.03 -19.84
CA PHE A 14 -31.92 -39.47 -20.70
C PHE A 14 -31.98 -37.95 -20.76
N TYR A 15 -33.17 -37.36 -20.87
CA TYR A 15 -33.41 -35.92 -20.93
C TYR A 15 -33.05 -35.25 -19.60
N MET A 16 -33.34 -35.85 -18.46
CA MET A 16 -32.94 -35.34 -17.13
C MET A 16 -31.43 -35.37 -16.95
N LYS A 17 -30.74 -36.43 -17.37
CA LYS A 17 -29.27 -36.51 -17.30
C LYS A 17 -28.58 -35.47 -18.17
N THR A 18 -29.11 -35.21 -19.38
CA THR A 18 -28.57 -34.20 -20.28
C THR A 18 -28.73 -32.76 -19.74
N LYS A 19 -29.90 -32.48 -19.14
CA LYS A 19 -30.12 -31.19 -18.46
C LYS A 19 -29.18 -31.00 -17.26
N ALA A 20 -28.96 -32.03 -16.45
CA ALA A 20 -28.06 -31.97 -15.30
C ALA A 20 -26.61 -31.73 -15.73
N VAL A 21 -26.15 -32.35 -16.82
CA VAL A 21 -24.81 -32.12 -17.38
C VAL A 21 -24.65 -30.70 -17.94
N LEU A 22 -25.71 -30.21 -18.64
CA LEU A 22 -25.70 -28.81 -19.14
C LEU A 22 -25.70 -27.77 -18.01
N CYS A 23 -26.50 -28.00 -16.96
CA CYS A 23 -26.47 -27.09 -15.76
C CYS A 23 -25.13 -27.16 -15.06
N LEU A 24 -24.50 -28.30 -14.92
CA LEU A 24 -23.17 -28.43 -14.30
C LEU A 24 -22.08 -27.75 -15.15
N ALA A 25 -22.12 -27.93 -16.47
CA ALA A 25 -21.22 -27.26 -17.41
C ALA A 25 -21.38 -25.74 -17.36
N PHE A 26 -22.62 -25.23 -17.27
CA PHE A 26 -22.90 -23.78 -17.13
C PHE A 26 -22.43 -23.24 -15.78
N LEU A 27 -22.58 -24.00 -14.70
CA LEU A 27 -22.08 -23.64 -13.36
C LEU A 27 -20.56 -23.61 -13.34
N ILE A 28 -19.88 -24.55 -13.97
CA ILE A 28 -18.41 -24.59 -14.09
C ILE A 28 -17.91 -23.37 -14.93
N LEU A 29 -18.61 -23.07 -16.04
CA LEU A 29 -18.29 -21.86 -16.84
C LEU A 29 -18.50 -20.56 -16.04
N LEU A 30 -19.55 -20.48 -15.23
CA LEU A 30 -19.81 -19.33 -14.36
C LEU A 30 -18.72 -19.17 -13.30
N ILE A 31 -18.27 -20.27 -12.69
CA ILE A 31 -17.18 -20.28 -11.70
C ILE A 31 -15.85 -19.89 -12.36
N PHE A 32 -15.59 -20.33 -13.59
CA PHE A 32 -14.40 -19.92 -14.35
C PHE A 32 -14.40 -18.44 -14.74
N HIS A 33 -15.57 -17.84 -14.98
CA HIS A 33 -15.69 -16.40 -15.26
C HIS A 33 -15.54 -15.52 -14.00
N LEU A 34 -15.77 -16.08 -12.81
CA LEU A 34 -15.60 -15.38 -11.53
C LEU A 34 -14.16 -15.38 -11.01
N SER A 35 -13.26 -16.14 -11.63
CA SER A 35 -11.84 -16.23 -11.27
C SER A 35 -10.91 -15.48 -12.24
N LEU A 36 -11.39 -14.41 -12.90
CA LEU A 36 -10.49 -13.51 -13.58
C LEU A 36 -9.55 -12.90 -12.53
N PRO A 37 -8.23 -12.94 -12.73
CA PRO A 37 -7.30 -12.31 -11.83
C PRO A 37 -7.69 -10.83 -11.73
N VAL A 38 -8.03 -10.38 -10.52
CA VAL A 38 -8.22 -8.95 -10.27
C VAL A 38 -6.87 -8.30 -10.53
N CYS A 39 -6.75 -7.57 -11.63
CA CYS A 39 -5.58 -6.77 -11.92
C CYS A 39 -5.63 -5.56 -10.99
N PHE A 40 -4.77 -5.54 -9.99
CA PHE A 40 -4.66 -4.42 -9.05
C PHE A 40 -3.83 -3.26 -9.59
N ALA A 41 -3.08 -3.47 -10.68
CA ALA A 41 -2.27 -2.44 -11.29
C ALA A 41 -3.16 -1.34 -11.89
N LEU A 42 -2.89 -0.09 -11.51
CA LEU A 42 -3.56 1.07 -12.09
C LEU A 42 -3.09 1.28 -13.54
N THR A 43 -4.02 1.49 -14.47
CA THR A 43 -3.68 1.86 -15.85
C THR A 43 -3.35 3.35 -15.93
N ASP A 44 -2.58 3.74 -16.98
CA ASP A 44 -2.24 5.15 -17.19
C ASP A 44 -3.51 5.99 -17.43
N GLU A 45 -4.55 5.44 -18.10
CA GLU A 45 -5.84 6.11 -18.30
C GLU A 45 -6.57 6.36 -16.97
N GLU A 46 -6.55 5.38 -16.05
CA GLU A 46 -7.15 5.53 -14.72
C GLU A 46 -6.38 6.58 -13.91
N ILE A 47 -5.04 6.52 -13.94
CA ILE A 47 -4.18 7.50 -13.25
C ILE A 47 -4.48 8.90 -13.79
N GLN A 48 -4.45 9.12 -15.10
CA GLN A 48 -4.72 10.40 -15.74
C GLN A 48 -6.11 10.94 -15.39
N LYS A 49 -7.12 10.08 -15.41
CA LYS A 49 -8.51 10.43 -15.03
C LYS A 49 -8.58 10.91 -13.59
N PHE A 50 -8.01 10.18 -12.65
CA PHE A 50 -8.06 10.54 -11.22
C PHE A 50 -7.19 11.75 -10.90
N GLN A 51 -6.02 11.91 -11.53
CA GLN A 51 -5.21 13.13 -11.39
C GLN A 51 -5.98 14.37 -11.81
N SER A 52 -6.74 14.29 -12.92
CA SER A 52 -7.59 15.38 -13.38
C SER A 52 -8.72 15.71 -12.38
N LEU A 53 -9.38 14.69 -11.83
CA LEU A 53 -10.46 14.86 -10.85
C LEU A 53 -9.96 15.45 -9.51
N LEU A 54 -8.72 15.15 -9.16
CA LEU A 54 -8.12 15.56 -7.88
C LEU A 54 -7.31 16.86 -7.99
N MET A 55 -7.24 17.50 -9.17
CA MET A 55 -6.33 18.61 -9.43
C MET A 55 -6.39 19.72 -8.36
N ASN A 56 -7.59 20.10 -7.93
CA ASN A 56 -7.83 21.18 -6.98
C ASN A 56 -7.95 20.72 -5.52
N LYS A 57 -7.67 19.44 -5.23
CA LYS A 57 -7.72 18.93 -3.87
C LYS A 57 -6.42 19.22 -3.12
N PRO A 58 -6.46 19.41 -1.79
CA PRO A 58 -5.27 19.45 -0.96
C PRO A 58 -4.40 18.21 -1.16
N VAL A 59 -3.07 18.38 -1.07
CA VAL A 59 -2.12 17.29 -1.32
C VAL A 59 -2.36 16.10 -0.39
N GLY A 60 -2.65 16.34 0.88
CA GLY A 60 -2.97 15.28 1.84
C GLY A 60 -4.19 14.44 1.41
N GLU A 61 -5.28 15.09 0.94
CA GLU A 61 -6.46 14.38 0.42
C GLU A 61 -6.11 13.51 -0.79
N LYS A 62 -5.24 14.01 -1.70
CA LYS A 62 -4.75 13.23 -2.84
C LYS A 62 -3.94 12.01 -2.40
N ILE A 63 -3.01 12.18 -1.44
CA ILE A 63 -2.20 11.08 -0.91
C ILE A 63 -3.10 9.99 -0.30
N ALA A 64 -4.05 10.39 0.55
CA ALA A 64 -4.99 9.45 1.16
C ALA A 64 -5.87 8.74 0.13
N PHE A 65 -6.34 9.46 -0.91
CA PHE A 65 -7.09 8.87 -2.02
C PHE A 65 -6.27 7.81 -2.76
N TRP A 66 -5.02 8.13 -3.13
CA TRP A 66 -4.17 7.19 -3.85
C TRP A 66 -3.80 5.98 -2.99
N ALA A 67 -3.50 6.18 -1.71
CA ALA A 67 -3.27 5.07 -0.80
C ALA A 67 -4.48 4.12 -0.71
N GLU A 68 -5.70 4.66 -0.70
CA GLU A 68 -6.93 3.88 -0.64
C GLU A 68 -7.17 3.05 -1.90
N ARG A 69 -6.70 3.49 -3.07
CA ARG A 69 -6.77 2.70 -4.33
C ARG A 69 -5.92 1.43 -4.30
N PHE A 70 -4.95 1.36 -3.40
CA PHE A 70 -4.13 0.16 -3.20
C PHE A 70 -4.73 -0.83 -2.19
N VAL A 71 -5.86 -0.54 -1.53
CA VAL A 71 -6.48 -1.48 -0.59
C VAL A 71 -6.84 -2.79 -1.30
N GLY A 72 -6.38 -3.93 -0.73
CA GLY A 72 -6.50 -5.25 -1.33
C GLY A 72 -5.32 -5.66 -2.22
N VAL A 73 -4.45 -4.74 -2.64
CA VAL A 73 -3.24 -5.10 -3.39
C VAL A 73 -2.36 -6.04 -2.55
N PRO A 74 -1.87 -7.15 -3.14
CA PRO A 74 -1.03 -8.11 -2.44
C PRO A 74 0.25 -7.48 -1.88
N TYR A 75 0.69 -7.97 -0.70
CA TYR A 75 1.96 -7.58 -0.11
C TYR A 75 3.14 -8.12 -0.93
N ASP A 76 4.13 -7.29 -1.19
CA ASP A 76 5.36 -7.67 -1.86
C ASP A 76 6.24 -8.57 -0.97
N LYS A 77 6.42 -9.82 -1.41
CA LYS A 77 7.20 -10.86 -0.70
C LYS A 77 8.70 -10.78 -0.94
N ASP A 78 9.13 -10.05 -1.98
CA ASP A 78 10.55 -9.94 -2.33
C ASP A 78 11.32 -9.24 -1.19
N PRO A 79 12.41 -9.80 -0.68
CA PRO A 79 13.18 -9.21 0.41
C PRO A 79 13.68 -7.79 0.15
N LEU A 80 14.04 -7.48 -1.09
CA LEU A 80 14.51 -6.15 -1.50
C LEU A 80 13.38 -5.24 -2.00
N GLY A 81 12.24 -5.83 -2.33
CA GLY A 81 11.17 -5.21 -3.09
C GLY A 81 11.24 -5.57 -4.57
N GLU A 82 10.11 -6.03 -5.14
CA GLU A 82 10.02 -6.49 -6.53
C GLU A 82 10.47 -5.39 -7.51
N TYR A 83 10.16 -4.13 -7.23
CA TYR A 83 10.59 -2.99 -8.04
C TYR A 83 12.12 -2.84 -8.11
N VAL A 84 12.85 -3.19 -7.03
CA VAL A 84 14.32 -3.21 -7.00
C VAL A 84 14.86 -4.38 -7.77
N THR A 85 14.37 -5.60 -7.48
CA THR A 85 14.82 -6.84 -8.13
C THR A 85 14.59 -6.82 -9.63
N ARG A 86 13.47 -6.22 -10.08
CA ARG A 86 13.14 -6.04 -11.51
C ARG A 86 13.79 -4.80 -12.12
N ALA A 87 14.47 -3.99 -11.32
CA ALA A 87 15.02 -2.69 -11.73
C ALA A 87 13.98 -1.79 -12.42
N THR A 88 12.73 -1.79 -11.96
CA THR A 88 11.63 -0.98 -12.51
C THR A 88 11.20 0.11 -11.54
N ILE A 89 10.83 1.28 -12.06
CA ILE A 89 10.34 2.38 -11.20
C ILE A 89 8.87 2.19 -10.81
N VAL A 90 8.09 1.44 -11.58
CA VAL A 90 6.67 1.13 -11.32
C VAL A 90 6.49 -0.39 -11.19
N ALA A 91 5.86 -0.83 -10.09
CA ALA A 91 5.50 -2.22 -9.80
C ALA A 91 4.27 -2.25 -8.87
N ASP A 92 3.14 -1.77 -9.39
CA ASP A 92 1.91 -1.53 -8.62
C ASP A 92 1.13 -2.82 -8.30
N GLU A 93 1.52 -3.98 -8.86
CA GLU A 93 0.87 -5.28 -8.65
C GLU A 93 1.07 -5.87 -7.26
N ARG A 94 2.15 -5.46 -6.59
CA ARG A 94 2.50 -5.86 -5.22
C ARG A 94 3.25 -4.74 -4.53
N VAL A 95 2.91 -4.47 -3.29
CA VAL A 95 3.50 -3.34 -2.57
C VAL A 95 3.92 -3.72 -1.15
N ASP A 96 5.05 -3.21 -0.69
CA ASP A 96 5.37 -3.13 0.73
C ASP A 96 5.01 -1.74 1.29
N CYS A 97 5.29 -1.50 2.56
CA CYS A 97 4.91 -0.24 3.21
C CYS A 97 5.67 0.99 2.66
N MET A 98 6.93 0.81 2.23
CA MET A 98 7.69 1.90 1.60
C MET A 98 7.16 2.20 0.20
N TYR A 99 6.99 1.16 -0.63
CA TYR A 99 6.52 1.33 -2.00
C TYR A 99 5.09 1.92 -2.05
N LEU A 100 4.17 1.44 -1.18
CA LEU A 100 2.84 2.03 -1.04
C LEU A 100 2.92 3.53 -0.77
N THR A 101 3.79 3.94 0.16
CA THR A 101 3.97 5.35 0.52
C THR A 101 4.59 6.14 -0.63
N PHE A 102 5.61 5.60 -1.29
CA PHE A 102 6.20 6.19 -2.48
C PHE A 102 5.13 6.48 -3.53
N ARG A 103 4.42 5.45 -3.92
CA ARG A 103 3.47 5.53 -5.02
C ARG A 103 2.29 6.46 -4.73
N ALA A 104 1.73 6.42 -3.53
CA ALA A 104 0.65 7.32 -3.12
C ALA A 104 1.07 8.81 -3.19
N VAL A 105 2.28 9.12 -2.73
CA VAL A 105 2.81 10.50 -2.76
C VAL A 105 3.13 10.95 -4.18
N GLU A 106 3.77 10.12 -4.99
CA GLU A 106 4.16 10.44 -6.37
C GLU A 106 2.95 10.72 -7.25
N LEU A 107 1.92 9.88 -7.15
CA LEU A 107 0.65 10.08 -7.87
C LEU A 107 -0.11 11.31 -7.38
N ALA A 108 0.00 11.65 -6.09
CA ALA A 108 -0.64 12.83 -5.52
C ALA A 108 0.03 14.15 -5.96
N LEU A 109 1.35 14.12 -6.16
CA LEU A 109 2.13 15.30 -6.52
C LEU A 109 2.20 15.53 -8.04
N SER A 110 1.87 14.53 -8.85
CA SER A 110 1.93 14.57 -10.31
C SER A 110 0.59 14.96 -10.93
N ARG A 111 0.65 15.37 -12.20
CA ARG A 111 -0.51 15.68 -13.06
C ARG A 111 -0.68 14.68 -14.19
N THR A 112 0.38 13.89 -14.49
CA THR A 112 0.36 12.83 -15.48
C THR A 112 1.11 11.59 -14.96
N PRO A 113 0.86 10.40 -15.54
CA PRO A 113 1.61 9.19 -15.19
C PRO A 113 3.13 9.36 -15.37
N GLU A 114 3.57 10.04 -16.42
CA GLU A 114 4.99 10.28 -16.72
C GLU A 114 5.62 11.21 -15.67
N GLU A 115 4.89 12.25 -15.23
CA GLU A 115 5.36 13.15 -14.17
C GLU A 115 5.52 12.38 -12.85
N ALA A 116 4.63 11.41 -12.56
CA ALA A 116 4.78 10.55 -11.39
C ALA A 116 6.08 9.73 -11.43
N ILE A 117 6.49 9.24 -12.62
CA ILE A 117 7.77 8.56 -12.82
C ILE A 117 8.94 9.52 -12.55
N GLN A 118 8.89 10.75 -13.03
CA GLN A 118 9.95 11.74 -12.78
C GLN A 118 10.07 12.06 -11.29
N ILE A 119 8.94 12.23 -10.60
CA ILE A 119 8.90 12.46 -9.15
C ILE A 119 9.49 11.25 -8.39
N ALA A 120 9.20 10.01 -8.83
CA ALA A 120 9.78 8.80 -8.26
C ALA A 120 11.30 8.78 -8.37
N LEU A 121 11.85 9.09 -9.56
CA LEU A 121 13.29 9.17 -9.80
C LEU A 121 13.97 10.26 -8.95
N GLU A 122 13.28 11.35 -8.65
CA GLU A 122 13.81 12.44 -7.83
C GLU A 122 13.74 12.15 -6.33
N ARG A 123 12.72 11.41 -5.87
CA ARG A 123 12.44 11.29 -4.44
C ARG A 123 12.90 10.01 -3.78
N ARG A 124 12.96 8.87 -4.52
CA ARG A 124 13.30 7.56 -3.94
C ARG A 124 14.80 7.31 -3.76
N PHE A 125 15.66 8.22 -4.21
CA PHE A 125 17.11 8.07 -4.26
C PHE A 125 17.79 9.16 -3.45
N HIS A 126 19.00 8.89 -2.94
CA HIS A 126 19.78 9.90 -2.24
C HIS A 126 20.18 11.04 -3.18
N SER A 127 20.60 10.73 -4.39
CA SER A 127 20.84 11.72 -5.44
C SER A 127 19.63 11.82 -6.39
N LYS A 128 19.62 11.06 -7.47
CA LYS A 128 18.53 10.95 -8.45
C LYS A 128 18.56 9.58 -9.12
N GLY A 129 17.40 8.94 -9.28
CA GLY A 129 17.28 7.72 -10.06
C GLY A 129 17.59 7.95 -11.54
N ILE A 130 18.27 7.01 -12.18
CA ILE A 130 18.65 7.07 -13.59
C ILE A 130 17.88 5.98 -14.33
N LEU A 131 16.94 6.40 -15.18
CA LEU A 131 16.16 5.50 -16.04
C LEU A 131 16.84 5.38 -17.41
N LYS A 132 17.19 4.15 -17.80
CA LYS A 132 17.77 3.83 -19.13
C LYS A 132 17.07 2.60 -19.68
N ASP A 133 16.55 2.69 -20.91
CA ASP A 133 15.85 1.61 -21.60
C ASP A 133 14.76 0.93 -20.72
N GLY A 134 13.97 1.77 -20.01
CA GLY A 134 12.91 1.31 -19.12
C GLY A 134 13.38 0.68 -17.78
N LYS A 135 14.70 0.68 -17.51
CA LYS A 135 15.31 0.16 -16.28
C LYS A 135 15.97 1.25 -15.47
N VAL A 136 15.84 1.18 -14.17
CA VAL A 136 16.63 2.00 -13.25
C VAL A 136 18.00 1.36 -13.06
N VAL A 137 19.06 2.10 -13.36
CA VAL A 137 20.45 1.56 -13.43
C VAL A 137 21.29 1.86 -12.18
N ASN A 138 20.74 2.59 -11.19
CA ASN A 138 21.45 2.97 -9.97
C ASN A 138 20.60 2.73 -8.70
N TYR A 139 19.98 1.56 -8.59
CA TYR A 139 19.17 1.21 -7.42
C TYR A 139 19.97 1.10 -6.11
N GLU A 140 21.29 1.00 -6.16
CA GLU A 140 22.18 1.08 -5.00
C GLU A 140 22.11 2.43 -4.28
N ASP A 141 21.69 3.50 -4.98
CA ASP A 141 21.51 4.85 -4.44
C ASP A 141 20.10 5.10 -3.84
N ARG A 142 19.23 4.09 -3.80
CA ARG A 142 17.86 4.21 -3.28
C ARG A 142 17.82 4.42 -1.77
N PHE A 143 16.73 4.97 -1.29
CA PHE A 143 16.37 4.84 0.12
C PHE A 143 16.08 3.37 0.45
N GLU A 144 16.72 2.86 1.49
CA GLU A 144 16.56 1.48 1.94
C GLU A 144 15.65 1.37 3.17
N TYR A 145 15.52 2.46 3.93
CA TYR A 145 14.84 2.49 5.21
C TYR A 145 13.86 3.67 5.30
N GLY A 146 12.82 3.51 6.12
CA GLY A 146 11.85 4.59 6.35
C GLY A 146 12.47 5.85 6.92
N GLU A 147 13.55 5.75 7.71
CA GLU A 147 14.26 6.92 8.23
C GLU A 147 14.99 7.72 7.14
N ASP A 148 15.42 7.09 6.04
CA ASP A 148 15.98 7.83 4.90
C ASP A 148 14.94 8.79 4.32
N MET A 149 13.68 8.35 4.28
CA MET A 149 12.55 9.19 3.85
C MET A 149 12.41 10.41 4.76
N ILE A 150 12.34 10.20 6.07
CA ILE A 150 12.16 11.29 7.06
C ILE A 150 13.35 12.26 6.99
N PHE A 151 14.57 11.73 7.04
CA PHE A 151 15.79 12.54 7.14
C PHE A 151 16.12 13.32 5.86
N SER A 152 15.62 12.86 4.71
CA SER A 152 15.76 13.57 3.44
C SER A 152 14.92 14.88 3.39
N GLY A 153 13.86 14.97 4.20
CA GLY A 153 12.90 16.06 4.14
C GLY A 153 12.02 16.07 2.88
N ARG A 154 12.15 15.07 2.01
CA ARG A 154 11.42 15.01 0.72
C ARG A 154 10.03 14.39 0.86
N TRP A 155 9.72 13.77 1.99
CA TRP A 155 8.49 13.01 2.22
C TRP A 155 7.55 13.70 3.22
N GLY A 156 7.40 15.01 3.04
CA GLY A 156 6.62 15.88 3.88
C GLY A 156 7.43 16.56 4.99
N ARG A 157 6.87 17.61 5.54
CA ARG A 157 7.41 18.32 6.72
C ARG A 157 7.16 17.48 7.97
N GLU A 158 8.16 17.32 8.81
CA GLU A 158 8.04 16.62 10.08
C GLU A 158 7.15 17.43 11.05
N ILE A 159 6.10 16.80 11.58
CA ILE A 159 5.07 17.42 12.42
C ILE A 159 4.85 16.68 13.75
N THR A 160 5.74 15.79 14.14
CA THR A 160 5.55 14.91 15.31
C THR A 160 5.24 15.70 16.59
N SER A 161 5.93 16.81 16.82
CA SER A 161 5.71 17.67 17.99
C SER A 161 4.39 18.45 17.96
N GLU A 162 3.80 18.67 16.79
CA GLU A 162 2.49 19.32 16.65
C GLU A 162 1.36 18.37 17.08
N ALA A 163 1.54 17.08 16.89
CA ALA A 163 0.57 16.06 17.29
C ALA A 163 0.54 15.83 18.81
N GLY A 164 1.66 16.05 19.51
CA GLY A 164 1.73 15.92 20.97
C GLY A 164 3.14 16.02 21.54
N LYS A 165 3.25 15.83 22.86
CA LYS A 165 4.53 15.86 23.56
C LYS A 165 5.42 14.69 23.13
N THR A 166 6.55 14.96 22.52
CA THR A 166 7.52 13.98 22.05
C THR A 166 8.38 13.38 23.15
N MET A 167 9.08 12.32 22.84
CA MET A 167 10.13 11.67 23.62
C MET A 167 11.36 11.51 22.73
N ARG A 168 12.53 11.81 23.27
CA ARG A 168 13.81 11.64 22.59
C ARG A 168 14.32 10.22 22.75
N ILE A 169 14.75 9.61 21.67
CA ILE A 169 15.36 8.27 21.63
C ILE A 169 16.67 8.29 20.85
N LYS A 170 17.49 7.23 20.98
CA LYS A 170 18.66 7.01 20.15
C LYS A 170 18.23 6.93 18.68
N GLY A 171 18.87 7.70 17.83
CA GLY A 171 18.63 7.73 16.38
C GLY A 171 19.37 6.63 15.64
N SER A 172 19.51 6.82 14.33
CA SER A 172 20.23 5.95 13.40
C SER A 172 20.75 6.77 12.20
N ARG A 173 21.51 6.13 11.31
CA ARG A 173 21.94 6.70 10.03
C ARG A 173 22.49 8.13 10.14
N GLY A 174 23.45 8.33 11.06
CA GLY A 174 24.10 9.63 11.29
C GLY A 174 23.32 10.61 12.18
N LYS A 175 22.11 10.28 12.61
CA LYS A 175 21.38 11.06 13.62
C LYS A 175 21.62 10.47 15.00
N ALA A 176 22.21 11.24 15.92
CA ALA A 176 22.45 10.79 17.28
C ALA A 176 21.13 10.53 18.04
N PHE A 177 20.14 11.39 17.83
CA PHE A 177 18.84 11.32 18.48
C PHE A 177 17.72 11.67 17.48
N VAL A 178 16.53 11.15 17.73
CA VAL A 178 15.27 11.52 17.07
C VAL A 178 14.18 11.70 18.12
N ASP A 179 13.27 12.63 17.85
CA ASP A 179 12.09 12.85 18.69
C ASP A 179 10.92 12.08 18.08
N ILE A 180 10.22 11.29 18.90
CA ILE A 180 9.07 10.46 18.50
C ILE A 180 7.85 10.82 19.34
N LEU A 181 6.66 10.56 18.82
CA LEU A 181 5.42 10.60 19.58
C LEU A 181 5.15 9.19 20.13
N PRO A 182 5.23 8.96 21.47
CA PRO A 182 4.92 7.67 22.08
C PRO A 182 3.51 7.18 21.76
N SER A 183 3.30 5.87 21.74
CA SER A 183 2.04 5.24 21.32
C SER A 183 0.81 5.73 22.12
N ASP A 184 0.96 5.91 23.44
CA ASP A 184 -0.10 6.44 24.30
C ASP A 184 -0.46 7.89 24.03
N ARG A 185 0.53 8.68 23.61
CA ARG A 185 0.32 10.09 23.21
C ARG A 185 -0.19 10.20 21.80
N LEU A 186 0.23 9.32 20.90
CA LEU A 186 -0.31 9.23 19.55
C LEU A 186 -1.82 8.90 19.58
N LEU A 187 -2.24 7.99 20.48
CA LEU A 187 -3.66 7.72 20.73
C LEU A 187 -4.45 8.97 21.13
N LYS A 188 -3.87 9.81 21.98
CA LYS A 188 -4.51 11.08 22.41
C LYS A 188 -4.46 12.16 21.32
N GLY A 189 -3.45 12.14 20.48
CA GLY A 189 -3.24 13.12 19.40
C GLY A 189 -3.93 12.77 18.08
N MET A 190 -4.65 11.65 17.99
CA MET A 190 -5.29 11.20 16.74
C MET A 190 -6.25 12.25 16.13
N GLU A 191 -6.90 13.07 16.94
CA GLU A 191 -7.79 14.15 16.49
C GLU A 191 -7.08 15.25 15.68
N LYS A 192 -5.75 15.35 15.79
CA LYS A 192 -4.91 16.30 15.04
C LYS A 192 -4.43 15.75 13.71
N MET A 193 -4.68 14.47 13.45
CA MET A 193 -4.32 13.84 12.18
C MET A 193 -5.18 14.40 11.04
N ARG A 194 -4.61 14.39 9.85
CA ARG A 194 -5.27 14.81 8.60
C ARG A 194 -5.09 13.75 7.53
N ASP A 195 -5.91 13.83 6.50
CA ASP A 195 -5.71 13.02 5.29
C ASP A 195 -4.28 13.15 4.77
N GLY A 196 -3.66 12.03 4.45
CA GLY A 196 -2.31 11.98 3.89
C GLY A 196 -1.16 12.14 4.88
N ASP A 197 -1.41 12.29 6.18
CA ASP A 197 -0.34 12.20 7.18
C ASP A 197 0.34 10.84 7.08
N ILE A 198 1.68 10.84 7.04
CA ILE A 198 2.48 9.63 6.95
C ILE A 198 3.01 9.30 8.34
N LEU A 199 2.68 8.12 8.84
CA LEU A 199 3.11 7.61 10.14
C LEU A 199 4.27 6.63 9.95
N PHE A 200 5.45 6.96 10.47
CA PHE A 200 6.63 6.12 10.51
C PHE A 200 6.72 5.48 11.90
N PHE A 201 6.34 4.21 12.02
CA PHE A 201 6.29 3.50 13.28
C PHE A 201 7.67 3.03 13.73
N ILE A 202 8.03 3.35 14.97
CA ILE A 202 9.38 3.20 15.53
C ILE A 202 9.49 1.89 16.30
N LYS A 203 10.48 1.07 15.93
CA LYS A 203 10.81 -0.20 16.59
C LYS A 203 11.29 0.01 18.02
N LYS A 204 11.00 -0.96 18.88
CA LYS A 204 11.65 -1.06 20.18
C LYS A 204 13.17 -1.20 20.00
N PRO A 205 14.00 -0.58 20.86
CA PRO A 205 15.46 -0.63 20.72
C PRO A 205 16.02 -2.05 20.57
N GLU A 206 15.47 -2.97 21.36
CA GLU A 206 15.89 -4.39 21.39
C GLU A 206 15.50 -5.20 20.14
N THR A 207 14.60 -4.66 19.31
CA THR A 207 14.18 -5.33 18.06
C THR A 207 14.81 -4.73 16.82
N ARG A 208 15.71 -3.76 16.96
CA ARG A 208 16.37 -3.08 15.84
C ARG A 208 17.46 -3.95 15.23
N LEU A 209 17.37 -4.19 13.95
CA LEU A 209 18.41 -4.81 13.16
C LEU A 209 19.17 -3.71 12.39
N LYS A 210 20.49 -3.82 12.28
CA LYS A 210 21.33 -2.91 11.47
C LYS A 210 21.08 -1.41 11.73
N GLU A 211 20.77 -1.04 12.96
CA GLU A 211 20.50 0.36 13.38
C GLU A 211 19.24 0.99 12.74
N GLU A 212 18.38 0.25 12.06
CA GLU A 212 17.12 0.78 11.56
C GLU A 212 16.14 1.07 12.70
N ILE A 213 15.48 2.22 12.67
CA ILE A 213 14.51 2.61 13.69
C ILE A 213 13.07 2.50 13.21
N VAL A 214 12.80 2.73 11.93
CA VAL A 214 11.47 2.62 11.34
C VAL A 214 11.18 1.15 11.01
N GLY A 215 10.11 0.61 11.58
CA GLY A 215 9.71 -0.77 11.33
C GLY A 215 8.49 -0.92 10.44
N HIS A 216 7.73 0.16 10.24
CA HIS A 216 6.55 0.15 9.41
C HIS A 216 6.13 1.58 9.03
N ILE A 217 5.38 1.71 7.93
CA ILE A 217 4.87 2.98 7.46
C ILE A 217 3.39 2.81 7.08
N GLY A 218 2.58 3.83 7.35
CA GLY A 218 1.19 3.88 6.90
C GLY A 218 0.72 5.31 6.68
N ILE A 219 -0.37 5.45 5.97
CA ILE A 219 -0.96 6.73 5.56
C ILE A 219 -2.31 6.89 6.24
N VAL A 220 -2.56 8.06 6.80
CA VAL A 220 -3.83 8.38 7.46
C VAL A 220 -4.89 8.72 6.43
N LYS A 221 -6.09 8.16 6.63
CA LYS A 221 -7.33 8.53 5.96
C LYS A 221 -8.35 8.96 6.99
N MET A 222 -8.89 10.17 6.84
CA MET A 222 -9.96 10.70 7.70
C MET A 222 -11.33 10.39 7.10
N GLU A 223 -12.20 9.80 7.93
CA GLU A 223 -13.63 9.58 7.64
C GLU A 223 -14.46 9.96 8.87
N GLN A 224 -15.18 9.02 9.50
CA GLN A 224 -15.80 9.21 10.81
C GLN A 224 -14.81 9.14 11.97
N GLY A 225 -13.51 9.09 11.66
CA GLY A 225 -12.34 9.00 12.51
C GLY A 225 -11.13 8.65 11.67
N PRO A 226 -9.92 8.63 12.27
CA PRO A 226 -8.71 8.32 11.55
C PRO A 226 -8.58 6.80 11.29
N TYR A 227 -8.39 6.44 10.03
CA TYR A 227 -7.98 5.13 9.55
C TYR A 227 -6.49 5.15 9.19
N LEU A 228 -5.86 3.99 9.24
CA LEU A 228 -4.52 3.75 8.73
C LEU A 228 -4.63 2.87 7.48
N ILE A 229 -4.08 3.32 6.37
CA ILE A 229 -3.87 2.52 5.17
C ILE A 229 -2.41 2.08 5.17
N HIS A 230 -2.16 0.77 5.16
CA HIS A 230 -0.82 0.21 5.26
C HIS A 230 -0.70 -1.14 4.57
N ALA A 231 0.47 -1.45 4.03
CA ALA A 231 0.75 -2.78 3.50
C ALA A 231 0.99 -3.75 4.67
N SER A 232 -0.05 -4.53 5.01
CA SER A 232 -0.08 -5.47 6.13
C SER A 232 0.44 -6.82 5.70
N GLY A 233 1.73 -7.06 5.88
CA GLY A 233 2.34 -8.31 5.46
C GLY A 233 3.73 -8.52 6.05
N THR A 234 4.36 -9.61 5.61
CA THR A 234 5.74 -9.94 5.99
C THR A 234 6.46 -10.48 4.77
N LYS A 235 7.71 -10.06 4.56
CA LYS A 235 8.58 -10.58 3.51
C LYS A 235 8.63 -12.12 3.57
N GLY A 236 8.56 -12.77 2.43
CA GLY A 236 8.48 -14.23 2.30
C GLY A 236 7.10 -14.85 2.57
N LYS A 237 6.26 -14.27 3.42
CA LYS A 237 4.93 -14.82 3.75
C LYS A 237 3.79 -14.16 2.96
N GLY A 238 3.85 -12.85 2.76
CA GLY A 238 2.84 -12.07 2.07
C GLY A 238 1.85 -11.39 3.01
N GLY A 239 0.73 -10.98 2.46
CA GLY A 239 -0.34 -10.18 3.07
C GLY A 239 -0.98 -9.31 2.00
N GLU A 240 -1.56 -8.19 2.40
CA GLU A 240 -2.24 -7.25 1.50
C GLU A 240 -2.26 -5.84 2.09
N VAL A 241 -2.55 -4.84 1.29
CA VAL A 241 -2.83 -3.48 1.78
C VAL A 241 -4.19 -3.47 2.48
N LYS A 242 -4.21 -2.95 3.71
CA LYS A 242 -5.40 -2.85 4.55
C LYS A 242 -5.70 -1.41 4.92
N LYS A 243 -6.99 -1.13 5.10
CA LYS A 243 -7.50 0.07 5.75
C LYS A 243 -8.12 -0.36 7.08
N VAL A 244 -7.55 0.09 8.18
CA VAL A 244 -7.95 -0.30 9.55
C VAL A 244 -8.16 0.94 10.41
N LEU A 245 -8.98 0.86 11.44
CA LEU A 245 -9.10 1.96 12.42
C LEU A 245 -7.73 2.21 13.06
N LEU A 246 -7.22 3.44 13.00
CA LEU A 246 -5.92 3.80 13.56
C LEU A 246 -5.83 3.46 15.05
N LYS A 247 -6.90 3.70 15.81
CA LYS A 247 -6.99 3.36 17.23
C LYS A 247 -6.75 1.86 17.49
N GLU A 248 -7.38 0.99 16.70
CA GLU A 248 -7.23 -0.46 16.85
C GLU A 248 -5.83 -0.93 16.49
N TYR A 249 -5.24 -0.33 15.47
CA TYR A 249 -3.86 -0.61 15.07
C TYR A 249 -2.89 -0.23 16.18
N LEU A 250 -2.99 0.98 16.74
CA LEU A 250 -2.11 1.50 17.80
C LEU A 250 -2.16 0.64 19.08
N LEU A 251 -3.32 0.08 19.41
CA LEU A 251 -3.47 -0.79 20.59
C LEU A 251 -2.80 -2.17 20.44
N LYS A 252 -2.55 -2.61 19.20
CA LYS A 252 -2.02 -3.96 18.89
C LYS A 252 -0.60 -3.93 18.33
N MET A 253 -0.12 -2.77 17.88
CA MET A 253 1.18 -2.66 17.21
C MET A 253 2.35 -2.91 18.18
N PRO A 254 3.46 -3.52 17.71
CA PRO A 254 4.65 -3.79 18.54
C PRO A 254 5.61 -2.59 18.62
N PHE A 255 5.21 -1.41 18.18
CA PHE A 255 6.05 -0.21 18.08
C PHE A 255 5.93 0.69 19.31
N ILE A 256 6.99 1.45 19.63
CA ILE A 256 7.02 2.33 20.81
C ILE A 256 6.38 3.70 20.54
N GLY A 257 6.15 4.06 19.29
CA GLY A 257 5.59 5.34 18.87
C GLY A 257 5.77 5.55 17.38
N ALA A 258 5.61 6.79 16.93
CA ALA A 258 5.80 7.15 15.53
C ALA A 258 6.47 8.51 15.37
N GLN A 259 7.13 8.73 14.24
CA GLN A 259 7.34 10.06 13.65
C GLN A 259 6.25 10.30 12.60
N ILE A 260 5.93 11.57 12.37
CA ILE A 260 4.81 11.95 11.51
C ILE A 260 5.29 13.03 10.54
N THR A 261 5.00 12.83 9.25
CA THR A 261 5.20 13.87 8.25
C THR A 261 3.89 14.24 7.55
N ARG A 262 3.82 15.47 7.04
CA ARG A 262 2.66 16.05 6.35
C ARG A 262 3.11 16.83 5.13
N PHE A 263 2.37 16.70 4.07
CA PHE A 263 2.43 17.58 2.90
C PHE A 263 1.39 18.70 3.06
N ASP A 264 1.86 19.94 3.09
CA ASP A 264 1.00 21.14 3.15
C ASP A 264 0.61 21.61 1.74
#